data_edc78c93d1241a52608af7e61b7ae836
#
_entry.id   edc78c93d1241a52608af7e61b7ae836
#
_cell.length_a   1.000
_cell.length_b   1.000
_cell.length_c   1.000
_cell.angle_alpha   90.00
_cell.angle_beta   90.00
_cell.angle_gamma   90.00
#
_symmetry.space_group_name_H-M   'P 1'
#
loop_
_entity.id
_entity.type
_entity.pdbx_description
1 polymer ?
#
loop_
_entity_poly.entity_id
_entity_poly.type
_entity_poly.pdbx_seq_one_letter_code
_entity_poly.pdbx_strand_id
1 'polypeptide(L)'
;MSKDALCAIVTGSASGLGAATAAILANSGAKIVVNYSNSKKEAEETADLCRKAGAEIVVVQGDVSKDEDCKKIAAAAAGWGGLNILVNNAGTTKHVPHDKMDDLSAEDFQRIYAVNTIGPFQMIRAARAQLEAGAKASGRSSAVVNISSVAGISGGGSSVAYAASKGALNTMTQSLARALAPLIRVNTVCPGYIDTPWFTKGRGEAGAKAVRDSVIARVPLKSASTADDIAQLVTFLALPQSGQMTGEFVRMDAGMHLIQ
;
A
#
# COMPACT_ATOMS: atom_id res chain seq x y z
N MET A 1 -11.52 -26.62 -6.98
CA MET A 1 -11.19 -25.27 -6.51
C MET A 1 -12.39 -24.77 -5.73
N SER A 2 -12.29 -24.56 -4.41
CA SER A 2 -13.40 -24.02 -3.63
C SER A 2 -13.77 -22.64 -4.15
N LYS A 3 -15.08 -22.41 -4.29
CA LYS A 3 -15.64 -21.21 -4.92
C LYS A 3 -15.69 -19.99 -3.99
N ASP A 4 -14.87 -19.94 -2.95
CA ASP A 4 -14.90 -18.79 -2.04
C ASP A 4 -13.99 -17.71 -2.62
N ALA A 5 -14.62 -16.64 -3.10
CA ALA A 5 -13.92 -15.48 -3.62
C ALA A 5 -13.00 -14.91 -2.52
N LEU A 6 -11.77 -14.55 -2.87
CA LEU A 6 -10.87 -13.87 -1.96
C LEU A 6 -11.48 -12.54 -1.51
N CYS A 7 -11.27 -12.17 -0.24
CA CYS A 7 -11.74 -10.92 0.32
C CYS A 7 -10.54 -10.03 0.63
N ALA A 8 -10.54 -8.79 0.13
CA ALA A 8 -9.42 -7.87 0.24
C ALA A 8 -9.84 -6.50 0.76
N ILE A 9 -8.98 -5.89 1.58
CA ILE A 9 -9.02 -4.47 1.93
C ILE A 9 -7.81 -3.79 1.32
N VAL A 10 -8.02 -2.69 0.60
CA VAL A 10 -6.95 -1.84 0.08
C VAL A 10 -7.10 -0.43 0.63
N THR A 11 -6.20 0.00 1.50
CA THR A 11 -6.28 1.34 2.08
C THR A 11 -5.75 2.40 1.09
N GLY A 12 -6.37 3.59 1.09
CA GLY A 12 -5.99 4.66 0.17
C GLY A 12 -6.18 4.27 -1.31
N SER A 13 -7.22 3.52 -1.62
CA SER A 13 -7.47 2.96 -2.96
C SER A 13 -8.36 3.84 -3.86
N ALA A 14 -8.51 5.12 -3.53
CA ALA A 14 -9.22 6.08 -4.39
C ALA A 14 -8.47 6.38 -5.70
N SER A 15 -7.14 6.28 -5.73
CA SER A 15 -6.35 6.64 -6.92
C SER A 15 -4.98 5.94 -6.93
N GLY A 16 -4.23 6.10 -8.02
CA GLY A 16 -2.84 5.65 -8.14
C GLY A 16 -2.66 4.17 -7.89
N LEU A 17 -1.61 3.80 -7.13
CA LEU A 17 -1.25 2.41 -6.85
C LEU A 17 -2.38 1.63 -6.14
N GLY A 18 -3.08 2.28 -5.20
CA GLY A 18 -4.18 1.63 -4.48
C GLY A 18 -5.35 1.28 -5.40
N ALA A 19 -5.72 2.16 -6.32
CA ALA A 19 -6.77 1.92 -7.31
C ALA A 19 -6.37 0.81 -8.30
N ALA A 20 -5.14 0.85 -8.82
CA ALA A 20 -4.62 -0.20 -9.71
C ALA A 20 -4.59 -1.56 -9.01
N THR A 21 -4.14 -1.61 -7.75
CA THR A 21 -4.14 -2.85 -6.95
C THR A 21 -5.56 -3.39 -6.75
N ALA A 22 -6.53 -2.53 -6.41
CA ALA A 22 -7.92 -2.92 -6.25
C ALA A 22 -8.49 -3.49 -7.55
N ALA A 23 -8.21 -2.86 -8.69
CA ALA A 23 -8.66 -3.31 -10.00
C ALA A 23 -8.08 -4.68 -10.39
N ILE A 24 -6.78 -4.93 -10.16
CA ILE A 24 -6.16 -6.23 -10.46
C ILE A 24 -6.73 -7.32 -9.54
N LEU A 25 -6.92 -7.05 -8.25
CA LEU A 25 -7.54 -8.00 -7.34
C LEU A 25 -9.01 -8.28 -7.71
N ALA A 26 -9.77 -7.27 -8.14
CA ALA A 26 -11.13 -7.43 -8.62
C ALA A 26 -11.19 -8.34 -9.86
N ASN A 27 -10.31 -8.12 -10.85
CA ASN A 27 -10.18 -8.99 -12.03
C ASN A 27 -9.77 -10.43 -11.68
N SER A 28 -9.13 -10.64 -10.51
CA SER A 28 -8.81 -11.97 -9.99
C SER A 28 -9.98 -12.60 -9.21
N GLY A 29 -11.15 -11.98 -9.19
CA GLY A 29 -12.37 -12.46 -8.54
C GLY A 29 -12.47 -12.14 -7.04
N ALA A 30 -11.69 -11.21 -6.53
CA ALA A 30 -11.75 -10.81 -5.13
C ALA A 30 -12.91 -9.83 -4.86
N LYS A 31 -13.52 -9.93 -3.67
CA LYS A 31 -14.36 -8.89 -3.08
C LYS A 31 -13.46 -7.82 -2.49
N ILE A 32 -13.77 -6.54 -2.68
CA ILE A 32 -12.85 -5.45 -2.33
C ILE A 32 -13.52 -4.41 -1.42
N VAL A 33 -12.84 -4.08 -0.33
CA VAL A 33 -13.10 -2.84 0.40
C VAL A 33 -12.19 -1.74 -0.19
N VAL A 34 -12.80 -0.75 -0.83
CA VAL A 34 -12.18 0.47 -1.31
C VAL A 34 -12.21 1.52 -0.22
N ASN A 35 -11.04 1.95 0.26
CA ASN A 35 -10.93 2.94 1.33
C ASN A 35 -10.38 4.28 0.81
N TYR A 36 -10.93 5.36 1.33
CA TYR A 36 -10.48 6.74 1.10
C TYR A 36 -10.60 7.58 2.39
N SER A 37 -9.80 8.64 2.51
CA SER A 37 -9.96 9.64 3.57
C SER A 37 -10.79 10.84 3.10
N ASN A 38 -10.41 11.46 1.99
CA ASN A 38 -11.01 12.70 1.49
C ASN A 38 -11.51 12.64 0.03
N SER A 39 -11.01 11.70 -0.76
CA SER A 39 -11.25 11.62 -2.22
C SER A 39 -12.43 10.68 -2.54
N LYS A 40 -13.65 11.09 -2.16
CA LYS A 40 -14.85 10.26 -2.33
C LYS A 40 -15.16 9.95 -3.80
N LYS A 41 -15.07 10.97 -4.66
CA LYS A 41 -15.38 10.82 -6.09
C LYS A 41 -14.45 9.79 -6.75
N GLU A 42 -13.16 9.92 -6.56
CA GLU A 42 -12.17 9.00 -7.12
C GLU A 42 -12.30 7.58 -6.53
N ALA A 43 -12.74 7.48 -5.27
CA ALA A 43 -13.02 6.17 -4.65
C ALA A 43 -14.22 5.47 -5.31
N GLU A 44 -15.29 6.21 -5.63
CA GLU A 44 -16.41 5.65 -6.38
C GLU A 44 -16.03 5.28 -7.82
N GLU A 45 -15.20 6.09 -8.50
CA GLU A 45 -14.67 5.76 -9.83
C GLU A 45 -13.87 4.44 -9.80
N THR A 46 -13.02 4.25 -8.78
CA THR A 46 -12.31 2.98 -8.57
C THR A 46 -13.28 1.84 -8.27
N ALA A 47 -14.28 2.07 -7.43
CA ALA A 47 -15.29 1.07 -7.12
C ALA A 47 -16.08 0.64 -8.36
N ASP A 48 -16.46 1.58 -9.23
CA ASP A 48 -17.17 1.30 -10.47
C ASP A 48 -16.31 0.49 -11.46
N LEU A 49 -15.01 0.79 -11.53
CA LEU A 49 -14.07 -0.01 -12.31
C LEU A 49 -14.02 -1.47 -11.81
N CYS A 50 -13.94 -1.66 -10.49
CA CYS A 50 -13.94 -2.99 -9.89
C CYS A 50 -15.29 -3.72 -10.04
N ARG A 51 -16.43 -3.01 -9.94
CA ARG A 51 -17.77 -3.58 -10.20
C ARG A 51 -17.93 -4.06 -11.65
N LYS A 52 -17.39 -3.32 -12.62
CA LYS A 52 -17.37 -3.72 -14.04
C LYS A 52 -16.58 -5.02 -14.27
N ALA A 53 -15.59 -5.32 -13.44
CA ALA A 53 -14.89 -6.59 -13.42
C ALA A 53 -15.67 -7.71 -12.71
N GLY A 54 -16.88 -7.43 -12.20
CA GLY A 54 -17.74 -8.40 -11.52
C GLY A 54 -17.48 -8.54 -10.02
N ALA A 55 -16.67 -7.69 -9.41
CA ALA A 55 -16.35 -7.77 -7.99
C ALA A 55 -17.45 -7.17 -7.09
N GLU A 56 -17.67 -7.80 -5.93
CA GLU A 56 -18.46 -7.21 -4.84
C GLU A 56 -17.62 -6.13 -4.14
N ILE A 57 -18.16 -4.90 -4.04
CA ILE A 57 -17.40 -3.74 -3.56
C ILE A 57 -18.12 -3.05 -2.42
N VAL A 58 -17.36 -2.75 -1.36
CA VAL A 58 -17.77 -1.84 -0.29
C VAL A 58 -16.84 -0.62 -0.29
N VAL A 59 -17.41 0.59 -0.34
CA VAL A 59 -16.64 1.85 -0.27
C VAL A 59 -16.72 2.41 1.14
N VAL A 60 -15.56 2.67 1.77
CA VAL A 60 -15.50 3.12 3.18
C VAL A 60 -14.61 4.35 3.31
N GLN A 61 -15.19 5.41 3.86
CA GLN A 61 -14.42 6.56 4.32
C GLN A 61 -13.77 6.26 5.68
N GLY A 62 -12.46 6.49 5.78
CA GLY A 62 -11.71 6.39 7.04
C GLY A 62 -10.26 6.84 6.86
N ASP A 63 -9.74 7.49 7.87
CA ASP A 63 -8.35 7.94 7.98
C ASP A 63 -7.56 6.92 8.79
N VAL A 64 -6.60 6.24 8.17
CA VAL A 64 -5.79 5.19 8.82
C VAL A 64 -4.93 5.69 9.99
N SER A 65 -4.74 7.01 10.12
CA SER A 65 -4.09 7.58 11.29
C SER A 65 -4.95 7.52 12.57
N LYS A 66 -6.25 7.18 12.43
CA LYS A 66 -7.22 7.10 13.53
C LYS A 66 -7.62 5.64 13.75
N ASP A 67 -7.43 5.15 14.97
CA ASP A 67 -7.72 3.76 15.33
C ASP A 67 -9.19 3.36 15.10
N GLU A 68 -10.12 4.26 15.43
CA GLU A 68 -11.54 4.01 15.23
C GLU A 68 -11.91 3.88 13.75
N ASP A 69 -11.27 4.67 12.89
CA ASP A 69 -11.46 4.56 11.44
C ASP A 69 -10.87 3.24 10.90
N CYS A 70 -9.72 2.79 11.44
CA CYS A 70 -9.16 1.48 11.10
C CYS A 70 -10.10 0.32 11.47
N LYS A 71 -10.72 0.38 12.65
CA LYS A 71 -11.76 -0.58 13.07
C LYS A 71 -12.97 -0.56 12.14
N LYS A 72 -13.45 0.64 11.75
CA LYS A 72 -14.55 0.81 10.80
C LYS A 72 -14.21 0.23 9.42
N ILE A 73 -13.00 0.48 8.91
CA ILE A 73 -12.54 -0.08 7.62
C ILE A 73 -12.50 -1.60 7.69
N ALA A 74 -11.93 -2.18 8.76
CA ALA A 74 -11.89 -3.62 8.95
C ALA A 74 -13.30 -4.23 9.06
N ALA A 75 -14.21 -3.59 9.80
CA ALA A 75 -15.57 -4.04 9.97
C ALA A 75 -16.37 -4.11 8.65
N ALA A 76 -16.01 -3.33 7.64
CA ALA A 76 -16.66 -3.36 6.33
C ALA A 76 -16.55 -4.70 5.59
N ALA A 77 -15.56 -5.52 5.92
CA ALA A 77 -15.39 -6.87 5.37
C ALA A 77 -16.03 -7.97 6.24
N ALA A 78 -16.64 -7.63 7.39
CA ALA A 78 -17.11 -8.63 8.36
C ALA A 78 -18.18 -9.59 7.80
N GLY A 79 -19.03 -9.10 6.87
CA GLY A 79 -20.07 -9.90 6.24
C GLY A 79 -19.56 -10.99 5.27
N TRP A 80 -18.27 -11.02 4.98
CA TRP A 80 -17.69 -11.96 4.01
C TRP A 80 -17.14 -13.25 4.63
N GLY A 81 -17.26 -13.41 5.95
CA GLY A 81 -16.85 -14.63 6.65
C GLY A 81 -15.35 -14.77 6.90
N GLY A 82 -14.54 -13.83 6.42
CA GLY A 82 -13.10 -13.79 6.62
C GLY A 82 -12.43 -12.82 5.65
N LEU A 83 -11.21 -12.43 5.96
CA LEU A 83 -10.37 -11.58 5.12
C LEU A 83 -9.12 -12.36 4.70
N ASN A 84 -8.77 -12.32 3.43
CA ASN A 84 -7.60 -13.02 2.91
C ASN A 84 -6.42 -12.06 2.65
N ILE A 85 -6.72 -10.79 2.34
CA ILE A 85 -5.75 -9.82 1.86
C ILE A 85 -5.98 -8.47 2.53
N LEU A 86 -4.91 -7.90 3.09
CA LEU A 86 -4.86 -6.51 3.53
C LEU A 86 -3.69 -5.82 2.84
N VAL A 87 -3.97 -4.79 2.03
CA VAL A 87 -2.96 -3.93 1.42
C VAL A 87 -2.95 -2.58 2.13
N ASN A 88 -1.90 -2.32 2.90
CA ASN A 88 -1.64 -1.04 3.53
C ASN A 88 -0.94 -0.12 2.52
N ASN A 89 -1.75 0.55 1.68
CA ASN A 89 -1.26 1.44 0.64
C ASN A 89 -1.40 2.93 1.00
N ALA A 90 -2.31 3.30 1.89
CA ALA A 90 -2.44 4.69 2.33
C ALA A 90 -1.11 5.26 2.82
N GLY A 91 -0.78 6.46 2.36
CA GLY A 91 0.48 7.11 2.72
C GLY A 91 0.40 8.62 2.58
N THR A 92 1.33 9.31 3.22
CA THR A 92 1.48 10.78 3.14
C THR A 92 2.94 11.19 3.20
N THR A 93 3.21 12.41 2.77
CA THR A 93 4.54 13.02 2.87
C THR A 93 4.44 14.54 3.02
N LYS A 94 5.59 15.15 3.28
CA LYS A 94 5.91 16.55 3.04
C LYS A 94 7.19 16.58 2.20
N HIS A 95 7.19 17.33 1.12
CA HIS A 95 8.37 17.47 0.28
C HIS A 95 9.29 18.55 0.86
N VAL A 96 10.41 18.11 1.42
CA VAL A 96 11.46 18.99 1.97
C VAL A 96 12.81 18.41 1.57
N PRO A 97 13.68 19.18 0.87
CA PRO A 97 15.04 18.76 0.59
C PRO A 97 15.78 18.37 1.87
N HIS A 98 16.60 17.32 1.82
CA HIS A 98 17.20 16.74 3.03
C HIS A 98 18.18 17.67 3.75
N ASP A 99 18.74 18.65 3.05
CA ASP A 99 19.60 19.71 3.59
C ASP A 99 18.82 20.87 4.24
N LYS A 100 17.48 20.92 4.06
CA LYS A 100 16.59 21.94 4.62
C LYS A 100 15.90 21.44 5.90
N MET A 101 16.69 21.03 6.90
CA MET A 101 16.18 20.41 8.13
C MET A 101 15.22 21.30 8.91
N ASP A 102 15.45 22.62 8.90
CA ASP A 102 14.62 23.61 9.60
C ASP A 102 13.18 23.70 9.04
N ASP A 103 12.96 23.21 7.81
CA ASP A 103 11.64 23.18 7.18
C ASP A 103 10.80 21.96 7.61
N LEU A 104 11.36 21.05 8.44
CA LEU A 104 10.66 19.88 9.01
C LEU A 104 10.48 20.06 10.51
N SER A 105 9.22 20.08 10.95
CA SER A 105 8.86 20.15 12.36
C SER A 105 8.59 18.76 12.97
N ALA A 106 8.53 18.71 14.31
CA ALA A 106 8.11 17.50 15.04
C ALA A 106 6.70 17.05 14.65
N GLU A 107 5.79 18.00 14.40
CA GLU A 107 4.42 17.73 13.97
C GLU A 107 4.38 17.09 12.57
N ASP A 108 5.28 17.48 11.66
CA ASP A 108 5.44 16.81 10.36
C ASP A 108 5.82 15.35 10.52
N PHE A 109 6.79 15.05 11.41
CA PHE A 109 7.16 13.67 11.75
C PHE A 109 5.95 12.91 12.31
N GLN A 110 5.27 13.47 13.31
CA GLN A 110 4.12 12.83 13.94
C GLN A 110 3.02 12.51 12.92
N ARG A 111 2.66 13.47 12.05
CA ARG A 111 1.65 13.30 11.00
C ARG A 111 2.06 12.23 9.99
N ILE A 112 3.32 12.24 9.55
CA ILE A 112 3.81 11.26 8.57
C ILE A 112 3.87 9.86 9.17
N TYR A 113 4.35 9.72 10.40
CA TYR A 113 4.38 8.44 11.10
C TYR A 113 2.98 7.91 11.42
N ALA A 114 2.06 8.79 11.81
CA ALA A 114 0.67 8.39 12.09
C ALA A 114 0.04 7.67 10.90
N VAL A 115 0.27 8.16 9.67
CA VAL A 115 -0.29 7.55 8.46
C VAL A 115 0.57 6.38 7.96
N ASN A 116 1.91 6.57 7.85
CA ASN A 116 2.77 5.63 7.12
C ASN A 116 3.22 4.43 7.94
N THR A 117 3.22 4.54 9.27
CA THR A 117 3.74 3.51 10.18
C THR A 117 2.67 3.03 11.17
N ILE A 118 2.07 3.96 11.92
CA ILE A 118 1.07 3.62 12.93
C ILE A 118 -0.22 3.13 12.26
N GLY A 119 -0.65 3.77 11.17
CA GLY A 119 -1.82 3.36 10.40
C GLY A 119 -1.79 1.91 9.94
N PRO A 120 -0.74 1.43 9.24
CA PRO A 120 -0.57 0.03 8.92
C PRO A 120 -0.64 -0.92 10.12
N PHE A 121 -0.03 -0.56 11.25
CA PHE A 121 -0.13 -1.33 12.49
C PHE A 121 -1.58 -1.40 12.99
N GLN A 122 -2.28 -0.28 13.05
CA GLN A 122 -3.68 -0.21 13.48
C GLN A 122 -4.59 -1.03 12.56
N MET A 123 -4.40 -0.94 11.25
CA MET A 123 -5.14 -1.73 10.27
C MET A 123 -4.92 -3.24 10.45
N ILE A 124 -3.65 -3.68 10.62
CA ILE A 124 -3.34 -5.09 10.86
C ILE A 124 -3.99 -5.57 12.15
N ARG A 125 -3.89 -4.79 13.23
CA ARG A 125 -4.50 -5.10 14.52
C ARG A 125 -6.03 -5.21 14.41
N ALA A 126 -6.68 -4.25 13.74
CA ALA A 126 -8.13 -4.23 13.56
C ALA A 126 -8.65 -5.40 12.69
N ALA A 127 -7.89 -5.78 11.66
CA ALA A 127 -8.25 -6.84 10.72
C ALA A 127 -7.77 -8.24 11.14
N ARG A 128 -6.96 -8.37 12.20
CA ARG A 128 -6.26 -9.61 12.58
C ARG A 128 -7.20 -10.81 12.69
N ALA A 129 -8.28 -10.70 13.46
CA ALA A 129 -9.21 -11.81 13.66
C ALA A 129 -9.86 -12.29 12.35
N GLN A 130 -10.17 -11.35 11.43
CA GLN A 130 -10.74 -11.68 10.13
C GLN A 130 -9.69 -12.33 9.20
N LEU A 131 -8.43 -11.87 9.23
CA LEU A 131 -7.32 -12.48 8.48
C LEU A 131 -7.06 -13.91 8.97
N GLU A 132 -7.06 -14.15 10.28
CA GLU A 132 -6.94 -15.48 10.86
C GLU A 132 -8.13 -16.38 10.47
N ALA A 133 -9.35 -15.85 10.46
CA ALA A 133 -10.54 -16.57 10.02
C ALA A 133 -10.46 -16.93 8.52
N GLY A 134 -10.05 -16.00 7.66
CA GLY A 134 -9.85 -16.24 6.23
C GLY A 134 -8.78 -17.29 5.95
N ALA A 135 -7.68 -17.26 6.72
CA ALA A 135 -6.63 -18.27 6.62
C ALA A 135 -7.14 -19.68 6.97
N LYS A 136 -7.89 -19.79 8.07
CA LYS A 136 -8.48 -21.08 8.51
C LYS A 136 -9.51 -21.61 7.50
N ALA A 137 -10.37 -20.73 6.98
CA ALA A 137 -11.40 -21.11 6.01
C ALA A 137 -10.80 -21.58 4.67
N SER A 138 -9.75 -20.89 4.19
CA SER A 138 -9.10 -21.23 2.91
C SER A 138 -8.08 -22.35 3.00
N GLY A 139 -7.64 -22.73 4.21
CA GLY A 139 -6.53 -23.66 4.43
C GLY A 139 -5.15 -23.12 4.00
N ARG A 140 -5.03 -21.79 3.82
CA ARG A 140 -3.82 -21.09 3.37
C ARG A 140 -3.63 -19.82 4.19
N SER A 141 -2.38 -19.38 4.38
CA SER A 141 -2.11 -18.12 5.07
C SER A 141 -2.75 -16.94 4.33
N SER A 142 -3.38 -16.05 5.08
CA SER A 142 -3.77 -14.73 4.60
C SER A 142 -2.53 -13.85 4.39
N ALA A 143 -2.66 -12.77 3.64
CA ALA A 143 -1.54 -11.91 3.28
C ALA A 143 -1.77 -10.44 3.70
N VAL A 144 -0.75 -9.85 4.31
CA VAL A 144 -0.61 -8.42 4.47
C VAL A 144 0.51 -7.93 3.55
N VAL A 145 0.23 -6.91 2.74
CA VAL A 145 1.23 -6.25 1.91
C VAL A 145 1.30 -4.78 2.29
N ASN A 146 2.44 -4.36 2.82
CA ASN A 146 2.70 -2.97 3.16
C ASN A 146 3.35 -2.25 1.98
N ILE A 147 2.89 -1.04 1.66
CA ILE A 147 3.53 -0.21 0.63
C ILE A 147 4.52 0.74 1.31
N SER A 148 5.80 0.37 1.22
CA SER A 148 6.91 1.18 1.67
C SER A 148 7.46 2.07 0.54
N SER A 149 8.78 2.17 0.44
CA SER A 149 9.51 2.91 -0.60
C SER A 149 10.98 2.49 -0.57
N VAL A 150 11.69 2.66 -1.68
CA VAL A 150 13.17 2.64 -1.68
C VAL A 150 13.75 3.66 -0.71
N ALA A 151 13.02 4.74 -0.42
CA ALA A 151 13.39 5.73 0.60
C ALA A 151 13.61 5.10 2.00
N GLY A 152 12.82 4.09 2.36
CA GLY A 152 12.97 3.36 3.62
C GLY A 152 14.17 2.40 3.66
N ILE A 153 14.88 2.24 2.55
CA ILE A 153 16.09 1.42 2.43
C ILE A 153 17.32 2.30 2.26
N SER A 154 17.25 3.32 1.38
CA SER A 154 18.38 4.16 1.00
C SER A 154 18.48 5.47 1.78
N GLY A 155 17.45 5.84 2.54
CA GLY A 155 17.38 7.13 3.22
C GLY A 155 17.02 8.32 2.33
N GLY A 156 16.87 8.12 1.00
CA GLY A 156 16.46 9.18 0.07
C GLY A 156 14.97 9.50 0.13
N GLY A 157 14.44 10.15 -0.91
CA GLY A 157 12.99 10.39 -1.06
C GLY A 157 12.56 11.83 -0.82
N SER A 158 11.31 12.02 -0.44
CA SER A 158 10.66 13.33 -0.37
C SER A 158 11.05 14.16 0.85
N SER A 159 11.49 13.52 1.93
CA SER A 159 11.99 14.16 3.15
C SER A 159 12.60 13.13 4.10
N VAL A 160 13.38 13.60 5.08
CA VAL A 160 13.95 12.77 6.16
C VAL A 160 12.83 12.05 6.94
N ALA A 161 11.74 12.75 7.29
CA ALA A 161 10.61 12.17 8.02
C ALA A 161 9.91 11.06 7.23
N TYR A 162 9.74 11.23 5.91
CA TYR A 162 9.19 10.20 5.04
C TYR A 162 10.08 8.96 4.98
N ALA A 163 11.36 9.14 4.70
CA ALA A 163 12.33 8.04 4.62
C ALA A 163 12.36 7.24 5.92
N ALA A 164 12.45 7.93 7.07
CA ALA A 164 12.44 7.31 8.39
C ALA A 164 11.15 6.53 8.66
N SER A 165 9.96 7.08 8.28
CA SER A 165 8.68 6.37 8.45
C SER A 165 8.61 5.09 7.63
N LYS A 166 9.18 5.08 6.41
CA LYS A 166 9.20 3.90 5.53
C LYS A 166 10.23 2.87 6.01
N GLY A 167 11.36 3.31 6.59
CA GLY A 167 12.30 2.42 7.27
C GLY A 167 11.66 1.73 8.50
N ALA A 168 10.91 2.49 9.30
CA ALA A 168 10.16 1.95 10.44
C ALA A 168 9.11 0.91 9.97
N LEU A 169 8.40 1.16 8.87
CA LEU A 169 7.44 0.22 8.28
C LEU A 169 8.13 -1.08 7.84
N ASN A 170 9.33 -1.00 7.25
CA ASN A 170 10.10 -2.18 6.86
C ASN A 170 10.45 -3.06 8.08
N THR A 171 10.99 -2.46 9.13
CA THR A 171 11.31 -3.18 10.38
C THR A 171 10.06 -3.77 11.04
N MET A 172 8.96 -3.01 11.08
CA MET A 172 7.69 -3.49 11.60
C MET A 172 7.15 -4.68 10.80
N THR A 173 7.34 -4.72 9.49
CA THR A 173 6.98 -5.86 8.64
C THR A 173 7.65 -7.15 9.10
N GLN A 174 8.96 -7.13 9.39
CA GLN A 174 9.67 -8.31 9.88
C GLN A 174 9.18 -8.76 11.25
N SER A 175 8.93 -7.81 12.15
CA SER A 175 8.42 -8.09 13.48
C SER A 175 7.04 -8.78 13.41
N LEU A 176 6.13 -8.23 12.61
CA LEU A 176 4.78 -8.76 12.45
C LEU A 176 4.75 -10.08 11.66
N ALA A 177 5.65 -10.26 10.70
CA ALA A 177 5.81 -11.54 10.00
C ALA A 177 6.11 -12.68 10.96
N ARG A 178 7.01 -12.45 11.94
CA ARG A 178 7.29 -13.45 13.00
C ARG A 178 6.10 -13.69 13.92
N ALA A 179 5.44 -12.61 14.33
CA ALA A 179 4.38 -12.67 15.34
C ALA A 179 3.07 -13.26 14.81
N LEU A 180 2.80 -13.18 13.51
CA LEU A 180 1.51 -13.55 12.90
C LEU A 180 1.58 -14.85 12.09
N ALA A 181 2.78 -15.40 11.87
CA ALA A 181 2.93 -16.71 11.27
C ALA A 181 2.35 -17.81 12.20
N PRO A 182 1.83 -18.93 11.65
CA PRO A 182 1.77 -19.28 10.24
C PRO A 182 0.50 -18.79 9.53
N LEU A 183 -0.44 -18.17 10.23
CA LEU A 183 -1.75 -17.82 9.66
C LEU A 183 -1.74 -16.59 8.74
N ILE A 184 -0.80 -15.66 8.98
CA ILE A 184 -0.74 -14.41 8.22
C ILE A 184 0.70 -14.18 7.78
N ARG A 185 0.92 -13.99 6.49
CA ARG A 185 2.17 -13.53 5.89
C ARG A 185 2.18 -12.01 5.86
N VAL A 186 3.30 -11.39 6.12
CA VAL A 186 3.46 -9.93 6.07
C VAL A 186 4.69 -9.62 5.24
N ASN A 187 4.51 -8.93 4.10
CA ASN A 187 5.58 -8.51 3.21
C ASN A 187 5.46 -7.03 2.85
N THR A 188 6.50 -6.48 2.29
CA THR A 188 6.58 -5.08 1.89
C THR A 188 6.99 -4.97 0.42
N VAL A 189 6.31 -4.10 -0.32
CA VAL A 189 6.80 -3.59 -1.60
C VAL A 189 7.48 -2.25 -1.36
N CYS A 190 8.69 -2.08 -1.91
CA CYS A 190 9.48 -0.86 -1.85
C CYS A 190 9.63 -0.28 -3.27
N PRO A 191 8.64 0.49 -3.75
CA PRO A 191 8.72 1.10 -5.06
C PRO A 191 9.78 2.20 -5.12
N GLY A 192 10.33 2.41 -6.32
CA GLY A 192 11.00 3.64 -6.70
C GLY A 192 10.01 4.75 -7.06
N TYR A 193 10.29 5.46 -8.14
CA TYR A 193 9.34 6.42 -8.71
C TYR A 193 8.15 5.67 -9.33
N ILE A 194 6.94 6.15 -9.05
CA ILE A 194 5.71 5.69 -9.68
C ILE A 194 5.03 6.88 -10.35
N ASP A 195 4.76 6.80 -11.65
CA ASP A 195 4.07 7.84 -12.40
C ASP A 195 2.58 7.90 -12.01
N THR A 196 2.26 8.70 -11.02
CA THR A 196 0.93 8.81 -10.42
C THR A 196 0.63 10.25 -10.01
N PRO A 197 -0.65 10.59 -9.74
CA PRO A 197 -1.04 11.91 -9.23
C PRO A 197 -0.34 12.33 -7.92
N TRP A 198 0.33 11.44 -7.22
CA TRP A 198 1.15 11.74 -6.05
C TRP A 198 2.21 12.81 -6.33
N PHE A 199 2.84 12.74 -7.50
CA PHE A 199 3.90 13.67 -7.90
C PHE A 199 3.37 14.97 -8.48
N THR A 200 2.13 14.97 -9.02
CA THR A 200 1.48 16.17 -9.55
C THR A 200 0.96 17.07 -8.44
N LYS A 201 0.48 16.49 -7.35
CA LYS A 201 0.03 17.24 -6.17
C LYS A 201 1.20 17.98 -5.53
N GLY A 202 1.15 19.33 -5.57
CA GLY A 202 2.17 20.22 -5.00
C GLY A 202 3.30 20.64 -5.95
N ARG A 203 3.40 20.07 -7.17
CA ARG A 203 4.44 20.43 -8.17
C ARG A 203 3.87 20.90 -9.51
N GLY A 204 2.58 20.68 -9.76
CA GLY A 204 1.95 20.89 -11.06
C GLY A 204 2.43 19.89 -12.12
N GLU A 205 1.81 19.94 -13.31
CA GLU A 205 2.11 19.00 -14.40
C GLU A 205 3.55 19.13 -14.93
N ALA A 206 4.03 20.36 -15.10
CA ALA A 206 5.38 20.62 -15.59
C ALA A 206 6.45 20.09 -14.61
N GLY A 207 6.25 20.28 -13.30
CA GLY A 207 7.14 19.74 -12.28
C GLY A 207 7.11 18.21 -12.21
N ALA A 208 5.96 17.60 -12.33
CA ALA A 208 5.82 16.15 -12.39
C ALA A 208 6.49 15.56 -13.63
N LYS A 209 6.32 16.21 -14.80
CA LYS A 209 7.00 15.80 -16.04
C LYS A 209 8.52 15.90 -15.91
N ALA A 210 9.05 16.97 -15.36
CA ALA A 210 10.49 17.14 -15.17
C ALA A 210 11.09 16.04 -14.25
N VAL A 211 10.38 15.68 -13.18
CA VAL A 211 10.80 14.56 -12.31
C VAL A 211 10.79 13.25 -13.08
N ARG A 212 9.71 12.96 -13.80
CA ARG A 212 9.59 11.76 -14.63
C ARG A 212 10.72 11.61 -15.65
N ASP A 213 10.96 12.67 -16.41
CA ASP A 213 12.02 12.69 -17.44
C ASP A 213 13.41 12.51 -16.81
N SER A 214 13.66 13.16 -15.66
CA SER A 214 14.89 12.99 -14.89
C SER A 214 15.06 11.55 -14.38
N VAL A 215 14.01 10.89 -13.95
CA VAL A 215 14.05 9.49 -13.53
C VAL A 215 14.39 8.60 -14.71
N ILE A 216 13.67 8.71 -15.82
CA ILE A 216 13.91 7.93 -17.05
C ILE A 216 15.36 8.07 -17.54
N ALA A 217 15.88 9.30 -17.52
CA ALA A 217 17.26 9.56 -17.97
C ALA A 217 18.31 8.82 -17.13
N ARG A 218 18.04 8.63 -15.82
CA ARG A 218 19.04 8.09 -14.88
C ARG A 218 18.91 6.60 -14.62
N VAL A 219 17.66 6.08 -14.43
CA VAL A 219 17.48 4.67 -14.06
C VAL A 219 17.97 3.71 -15.12
N PRO A 220 18.55 2.54 -14.76
CA PRO A 220 19.07 1.56 -15.71
C PRO A 220 18.06 1.10 -16.74
N LEU A 221 16.81 0.82 -16.38
CA LEU A 221 15.79 0.35 -17.31
C LEU A 221 15.18 1.46 -18.18
N LYS A 222 15.64 2.73 -18.04
CA LYS A 222 15.18 3.87 -18.83
C LYS A 222 13.66 4.02 -18.92
N SER A 223 12.97 3.67 -17.83
CA SER A 223 11.52 3.71 -17.73
C SER A 223 11.06 4.27 -16.40
N ALA A 224 9.90 4.90 -16.38
CA ALA A 224 9.19 5.25 -15.16
C ALA A 224 8.12 4.19 -14.90
N SER A 225 8.13 3.59 -13.71
CA SER A 225 7.11 2.59 -13.36
C SER A 225 5.74 3.25 -13.30
N THR A 226 4.75 2.56 -13.84
CA THR A 226 3.33 2.93 -13.70
C THR A 226 2.74 2.37 -12.41
N ALA A 227 1.53 2.80 -12.04
CA ALA A 227 0.78 2.20 -10.95
C ALA A 227 0.51 0.71 -11.20
N ASP A 228 0.20 0.33 -12.44
CA ASP A 228 -0.07 -1.05 -12.82
C ASP A 228 1.16 -1.95 -12.69
N ASP A 229 2.34 -1.47 -13.08
CA ASP A 229 3.58 -2.23 -12.90
C ASP A 229 3.78 -2.63 -11.43
N ILE A 230 3.66 -1.66 -10.52
CA ILE A 230 3.84 -1.93 -9.09
C ILE A 230 2.70 -2.77 -8.53
N ALA A 231 1.45 -2.55 -8.99
CA ALA A 231 0.28 -3.31 -8.54
C ALA A 231 0.38 -4.80 -8.88
N GLN A 232 1.07 -5.18 -9.97
CA GLN A 232 1.35 -6.58 -10.28
C GLN A 232 2.17 -7.25 -9.18
N LEU A 233 3.22 -6.59 -8.68
CA LEU A 233 4.04 -7.13 -7.59
C LEU A 233 3.26 -7.17 -6.28
N VAL A 234 2.48 -6.11 -5.97
CA VAL A 234 1.61 -6.08 -4.78
C VAL A 234 0.64 -7.26 -4.81
N THR A 235 0.01 -7.48 -5.96
CA THR A 235 -0.96 -8.57 -6.15
C THR A 235 -0.27 -9.94 -6.08
N PHE A 236 0.91 -10.11 -6.66
CA PHE A 236 1.70 -11.35 -6.50
C PHE A 236 1.96 -11.67 -5.03
N LEU A 237 2.39 -10.69 -4.23
CA LEU A 237 2.63 -10.88 -2.80
C LEU A 237 1.34 -11.11 -1.99
N ALA A 238 0.21 -10.60 -2.46
CA ALA A 238 -1.09 -10.78 -1.83
C ALA A 238 -1.71 -12.16 -2.11
N LEU A 239 -1.42 -12.75 -3.26
CA LEU A 239 -2.03 -13.99 -3.73
C LEU A 239 -1.25 -15.26 -3.27
N PRO A 240 -1.87 -16.45 -3.40
CA PRO A 240 -1.28 -17.71 -2.94
C PRO A 240 0.05 -18.10 -3.61
N GLN A 241 0.36 -17.55 -4.78
CA GLN A 241 1.62 -17.83 -5.51
C GLN A 241 2.87 -17.48 -4.69
N SER A 242 2.78 -16.49 -3.81
CA SER A 242 3.85 -16.09 -2.90
C SER A 242 3.77 -16.74 -1.51
N GLY A 243 3.10 -17.91 -1.40
CA GLY A 243 2.77 -18.58 -0.14
C GLY A 243 3.96 -18.90 0.78
N GLN A 244 5.18 -18.92 0.26
CA GLN A 244 6.41 -19.15 1.03
C GLN A 244 7.18 -17.86 1.35
N MET A 245 6.61 -16.67 1.03
CA MET A 245 7.26 -15.38 1.29
C MET A 245 6.61 -14.70 2.49
N THR A 246 7.40 -14.38 3.51
CA THR A 246 7.00 -13.55 4.65
C THR A 246 8.22 -12.83 5.23
N GLY A 247 8.05 -11.57 5.65
CA GLY A 247 9.10 -10.72 6.20
C GLY A 247 9.99 -10.05 5.16
N GLU A 248 9.63 -10.12 3.88
CA GLU A 248 10.45 -9.63 2.78
C GLU A 248 10.18 -8.15 2.44
N PHE A 249 11.24 -7.48 1.94
CA PHE A 249 11.18 -6.13 1.36
C PHE A 249 11.55 -6.24 -0.13
N VAL A 250 10.55 -6.24 -0.98
CA VAL A 250 10.77 -6.43 -2.42
C VAL A 250 10.84 -5.06 -3.11
N ARG A 251 12.01 -4.73 -3.67
CA ARG A 251 12.21 -3.50 -4.46
C ARG A 251 11.68 -3.66 -5.86
N MET A 252 11.03 -2.59 -6.36
CA MET A 252 10.65 -2.45 -7.76
C MET A 252 10.86 -0.99 -8.17
N ASP A 253 12.03 -0.67 -8.71
CA ASP A 253 12.53 0.69 -8.84
C ASP A 253 13.27 0.97 -10.17
N ALA A 254 13.05 0.13 -11.19
CA ALA A 254 13.70 0.22 -12.49
C ALA A 254 15.25 0.24 -12.41
N GLY A 255 15.82 -0.32 -11.33
CA GLY A 255 17.26 -0.32 -11.07
C GLY A 255 17.78 0.97 -10.43
N MET A 256 16.90 1.83 -9.90
CA MET A 256 17.29 3.11 -9.26
C MET A 256 18.35 2.92 -8.17
N HIS A 257 18.30 1.83 -7.42
CA HIS A 257 19.26 1.53 -6.35
C HIS A 257 20.68 1.22 -6.86
N LEU A 258 20.88 1.04 -8.15
CA LEU A 258 22.19 0.79 -8.79
C LEU A 258 22.89 2.07 -9.26
N ILE A 259 22.19 3.21 -9.18
CA ILE A 259 22.75 4.51 -9.56
C ILE A 259 23.55 5.03 -8.37
N GLN A 260 24.84 5.28 -8.60
CA GLN A 260 25.75 5.90 -7.65
C GLN A 260 25.62 7.42 -7.65
#